data_917574a754cf39e5f5e0583b2f22b5d8
#
_entry.id   917574a754cf39e5f5e0583b2f22b5d8
#
_cell.length_a   1.000
_cell.length_b   1.000
_cell.length_c   1.000
_cell.angle_alpha   90.00
_cell.angle_beta   90.00
_cell.angle_gamma   90.00
#
_symmetry.space_group_name_H-M   'P 1'
#
loop_
_entity.id
_entity.type
_entity.pdbx_description
1 polymer ?
#
loop_
_entity_poly.entity_id
_entity_poly.type
_entity_poly.pdbx_seq_one_letter_code
_entity_poly.pdbx_strand_id
1 'polypeptide(L)'
;MSEPIAPKQANASSRRRPHWLRLGIRLLFLVITIVAVTLAVTMKRLHDRKAAVANIHEAGGTMGISITGPGWLRKLIGDDECFYEPQRVSLGPIAKGNAHLDDAILASLSESLKSLRNLHVLDIRRSAATDKSAPLCAQLTSLTHLRLSDTQITDTAIRHIKQLPHLQSLLLANTRLTDDCVSDLAEIATLTSLDIRGTQISADAVKQLKESLPTCNISN
;
A
#
# COMPACT_ATOMS: atom_id res chain seq x y z
N MET A 1 -76.73 54.73 -26.85
CA MET A 1 -75.83 53.84 -27.62
C MET A 1 -74.57 53.81 -26.83
N SER A 2 -74.33 52.76 -26.06
CA SER A 2 -73.24 52.56 -25.14
C SER A 2 -72.28 51.49 -25.76
N GLU A 3 -71.04 51.86 -26.09
CA GLU A 3 -70.04 50.93 -26.59
C GLU A 3 -69.62 49.95 -25.46
N PRO A 4 -69.32 48.68 -25.79
CA PRO A 4 -68.86 47.73 -24.80
C PRO A 4 -67.29 47.85 -24.62
N ILE A 5 -66.89 48.01 -23.38
CA ILE A 5 -65.49 48.03 -22.93
C ILE A 5 -64.92 46.63 -23.13
N ALA A 6 -63.89 46.46 -23.96
CA ALA A 6 -63.16 45.26 -24.17
C ALA A 6 -62.29 44.89 -22.92
N PRO A 7 -62.19 43.61 -22.49
CA PRO A 7 -61.37 43.22 -21.35
C PRO A 7 -59.89 43.32 -21.66
N LYS A 8 -59.16 44.00 -20.81
CA LYS A 8 -57.68 44.18 -20.80
C LYS A 8 -57.02 42.83 -20.62
N GLN A 9 -56.41 42.33 -21.70
CA GLN A 9 -55.61 41.10 -21.61
C GLN A 9 -54.45 41.26 -20.63
N ALA A 10 -54.46 40.50 -19.57
CA ALA A 10 -53.40 40.39 -18.61
C ALA A 10 -52.16 39.72 -19.29
N ASN A 11 -51.15 40.52 -19.51
CA ASN A 11 -49.88 40.10 -20.08
C ASN A 11 -49.15 39.20 -19.07
N ALA A 12 -49.30 37.88 -19.22
CA ALA A 12 -48.58 36.93 -18.43
C ALA A 12 -47.10 36.97 -18.88
N SER A 13 -46.32 37.87 -18.27
CA SER A 13 -44.85 37.88 -18.42
C SER A 13 -44.27 36.57 -17.93
N SER A 14 -44.01 35.65 -18.85
CA SER A 14 -43.23 34.45 -18.56
C SER A 14 -41.82 34.89 -18.09
N ARG A 15 -41.64 34.93 -16.80
CA ARG A 15 -40.32 35.16 -16.16
C ARG A 15 -39.40 34.02 -16.61
N ARG A 16 -38.71 34.18 -17.73
CA ARG A 16 -37.60 33.30 -18.14
C ARG A 16 -36.53 33.38 -17.06
N ARG A 17 -36.34 32.27 -16.34
CA ARG A 17 -35.27 32.18 -15.33
C ARG A 17 -33.96 32.48 -16.03
N PRO A 18 -33.11 33.38 -15.51
CA PRO A 18 -31.88 33.84 -16.14
C PRO A 18 -30.91 32.64 -16.30
N HIS A 19 -30.21 32.57 -17.43
CA HIS A 19 -29.33 31.44 -17.76
C HIS A 19 -28.20 31.23 -16.74
N TRP A 20 -27.74 32.29 -16.08
CA TRP A 20 -26.73 32.18 -15.02
C TRP A 20 -27.21 31.38 -13.82
N LEU A 21 -28.51 31.40 -13.50
CA LEU A 21 -29.09 30.60 -12.43
C LEU A 21 -29.06 29.09 -12.80
N ARG A 22 -29.31 28.76 -14.07
CA ARG A 22 -29.22 27.37 -14.58
C ARG A 22 -27.77 26.87 -14.60
N LEU A 23 -26.82 27.74 -14.95
CA LEU A 23 -25.40 27.42 -14.92
C LEU A 23 -24.90 27.23 -13.49
N GLY A 24 -25.29 28.11 -12.56
CA GLY A 24 -24.95 28.00 -11.15
C GLY A 24 -25.46 26.73 -10.50
N ILE A 25 -26.71 26.34 -10.81
CA ILE A 25 -27.29 25.08 -10.29
C ILE A 25 -26.54 23.85 -10.86
N ARG A 26 -26.18 23.85 -12.14
CA ARG A 26 -25.38 22.74 -12.74
C ARG A 26 -23.99 22.61 -12.12
N LEU A 27 -23.32 23.73 -11.87
CA LEU A 27 -22.01 23.75 -11.20
C LEU A 27 -22.15 23.25 -9.74
N LEU A 28 -23.20 23.67 -9.05
CA LEU A 28 -23.46 23.20 -7.68
C LEU A 28 -23.68 21.67 -7.64
N PHE A 29 -24.48 21.13 -8.56
CA PHE A 29 -24.69 19.68 -8.66
C PHE A 29 -23.36 18.94 -8.99
N LEU A 30 -22.54 19.50 -9.87
CA LEU A 30 -21.25 18.92 -10.22
C LEU A 30 -20.31 18.92 -9.00
N VAL A 31 -20.26 19.98 -8.21
CA VAL A 31 -19.49 20.04 -6.98
C VAL A 31 -20.00 19.03 -5.96
N ILE A 32 -21.31 18.96 -5.75
CA ILE A 32 -21.93 17.98 -4.83
C ILE A 32 -21.59 16.55 -5.26
N THR A 33 -21.69 16.23 -6.57
CA THR A 33 -21.38 14.87 -7.05
C THR A 33 -19.89 14.55 -6.87
N ILE A 34 -18.98 15.48 -7.14
CA ILE A 34 -17.54 15.30 -6.90
C ILE A 34 -17.29 15.05 -5.42
N VAL A 35 -17.86 15.85 -4.52
CA VAL A 35 -17.74 15.69 -3.07
C VAL A 35 -18.31 14.35 -2.63
N ALA A 36 -19.49 13.96 -3.10
CA ALA A 36 -20.10 12.67 -2.76
C ALA A 36 -19.24 11.49 -3.24
N VAL A 37 -18.71 11.54 -4.46
CA VAL A 37 -17.83 10.48 -5.01
C VAL A 37 -16.52 10.41 -4.23
N THR A 38 -15.89 11.54 -3.93
CA THR A 38 -14.65 11.55 -3.14
C THR A 38 -14.88 11.04 -1.73
N LEU A 39 -16.01 11.40 -1.09
CA LEU A 39 -16.38 10.90 0.22
C LEU A 39 -16.62 9.37 0.19
N ALA A 40 -17.38 8.87 -0.79
CA ALA A 40 -17.65 7.45 -0.94
C ALA A 40 -16.35 6.64 -1.15
N VAL A 41 -15.42 7.14 -2.00
CA VAL A 41 -14.13 6.50 -2.22
C VAL A 41 -13.26 6.50 -0.95
N THR A 42 -13.25 7.59 -0.20
CA THR A 42 -12.49 7.67 1.05
C THR A 42 -13.06 6.76 2.13
N MET A 43 -14.40 6.71 2.28
CA MET A 43 -15.06 5.82 3.23
C MET A 43 -14.84 4.35 2.89
N LYS A 44 -14.91 3.96 1.60
CA LYS A 44 -14.57 2.61 1.17
C LYS A 44 -13.13 2.25 1.53
N ARG A 45 -12.18 3.15 1.24
CA ARG A 45 -10.76 2.93 1.58
C ARG A 45 -10.53 2.74 3.09
N LEU A 46 -11.22 3.52 3.92
CA LEU A 46 -11.14 3.37 5.37
C LEU A 46 -11.70 2.02 5.83
N HIS A 47 -12.82 1.60 5.24
CA HIS A 47 -13.41 0.30 5.55
C HIS A 47 -12.48 -0.85 5.15
N ASP A 48 -11.95 -0.84 3.92
CA ASP A 48 -11.02 -1.86 3.42
C ASP A 48 -9.76 -1.93 4.29
N ARG A 49 -9.25 -0.77 4.73
CA ARG A 49 -8.10 -0.67 5.62
C ARG A 49 -8.39 -1.26 7.01
N LYS A 50 -9.54 -0.95 7.61
CA LYS A 50 -9.94 -1.53 8.90
C LYS A 50 -10.06 -3.06 8.83
N ALA A 51 -10.66 -3.57 7.76
CA ALA A 51 -10.74 -5.01 7.52
C ALA A 51 -9.34 -5.64 7.35
N ALA A 52 -8.44 -4.99 6.62
CA ALA A 52 -7.07 -5.46 6.46
C ALA A 52 -6.31 -5.53 7.79
N VAL A 53 -6.46 -4.52 8.64
CA VAL A 53 -5.88 -4.48 9.98
C VAL A 53 -6.39 -5.65 10.83
N ALA A 54 -7.70 -5.91 10.82
CA ALA A 54 -8.29 -7.02 11.55
C ALA A 54 -7.77 -8.38 11.06
N ASN A 55 -7.74 -8.61 9.74
CA ASN A 55 -7.24 -9.86 9.15
C ASN A 55 -5.77 -10.12 9.51
N ILE A 56 -4.92 -9.08 9.45
CA ILE A 56 -3.50 -9.20 9.82
C ILE A 56 -3.37 -9.52 11.31
N HIS A 57 -4.20 -8.92 12.15
CA HIS A 57 -4.21 -9.18 13.60
C HIS A 57 -4.68 -10.61 13.94
N GLU A 58 -5.71 -11.10 13.24
CA GLU A 58 -6.18 -12.49 13.37
C GLU A 58 -5.12 -13.50 12.95
N ALA A 59 -4.35 -13.19 11.90
CA ALA A 59 -3.18 -13.98 11.50
C ALA A 59 -2.00 -13.89 12.48
N GLY A 60 -2.16 -13.15 13.59
CA GLY A 60 -1.13 -12.97 14.62
C GLY A 60 -0.06 -11.92 14.24
N GLY A 61 -0.28 -11.15 13.17
CA GLY A 61 0.63 -10.09 12.75
C GLY A 61 0.59 -8.88 13.69
N THR A 62 1.71 -8.17 13.74
CA THR A 62 1.83 -6.88 14.44
C THR A 62 2.05 -5.76 13.42
N MET A 63 1.55 -4.57 13.73
CA MET A 63 1.67 -3.42 12.85
C MET A 63 2.30 -2.22 13.55
N GLY A 64 3.21 -1.56 12.82
CA GLY A 64 3.66 -0.21 13.16
C GLY A 64 2.79 0.80 12.44
N ILE A 65 2.15 1.66 13.22
CA ILE A 65 1.17 2.64 12.74
C ILE A 65 1.79 4.03 12.86
N SER A 66 1.68 4.85 11.80
CA SER A 66 1.88 6.29 11.90
C SER A 66 0.53 7.00 11.90
N ILE A 67 0.47 8.11 12.62
CA ILE A 67 -0.73 8.93 12.69
C ILE A 67 -0.57 10.07 11.69
N THR A 68 -1.42 10.10 10.66
CA THR A 68 -1.41 11.14 9.62
C THR A 68 -2.60 12.06 9.77
N GLY A 69 -2.46 13.30 9.24
CA GLY A 69 -3.55 14.28 9.25
C GLY A 69 -3.43 15.37 10.31
N PRO A 70 -4.09 16.51 10.08
CA PRO A 70 -4.00 17.68 10.94
C PRO A 70 -4.67 17.45 12.29
N GLY A 71 -4.02 17.87 13.39
CA GLY A 71 -4.47 17.64 14.76
C GLY A 71 -5.85 18.20 15.08
N TRP A 72 -6.26 19.30 14.42
CA TRP A 72 -7.59 19.88 14.59
C TRP A 72 -8.71 18.98 14.04
N LEU A 73 -8.44 18.29 12.90
CA LEU A 73 -9.42 17.41 12.26
C LEU A 73 -9.62 16.12 13.08
N ARG A 74 -8.54 15.61 13.67
CA ARG A 74 -8.60 14.45 14.60
C ARG A 74 -9.47 14.75 15.81
N LYS A 75 -9.28 15.94 16.41
CA LYS A 75 -10.12 16.38 17.54
C LYS A 75 -11.59 16.55 17.17
N LEU A 76 -11.88 16.97 15.93
CA LEU A 76 -13.26 17.16 15.45
C LEU A 76 -13.98 15.83 15.22
N ILE A 77 -13.28 14.83 14.68
CA ILE A 77 -13.85 13.51 14.36
C ILE A 77 -13.96 12.63 15.60
N GLY A 78 -13.07 12.84 16.60
CA GLY A 78 -13.08 12.09 17.87
C GLY A 78 -12.64 10.63 17.75
N ASP A 79 -12.24 10.18 16.55
CA ASP A 79 -11.78 8.81 16.27
C ASP A 79 -10.41 8.89 15.58
N ASP A 80 -9.35 8.60 16.33
CA ASP A 80 -7.97 8.60 15.81
C ASP A 80 -7.73 7.44 14.84
N GLU A 81 -8.51 6.37 14.87
CA GLU A 81 -8.32 5.21 13.99
C GLU A 81 -8.46 5.55 12.50
N CYS A 82 -9.26 6.56 12.16
CA CYS A 82 -9.39 7.05 10.79
C CYS A 82 -8.07 7.61 10.21
N PHE A 83 -7.15 8.02 11.09
CA PHE A 83 -5.86 8.62 10.75
C PHE A 83 -4.68 7.66 10.88
N TYR A 84 -4.93 6.41 11.26
CA TYR A 84 -3.89 5.39 11.35
C TYR A 84 -3.48 4.92 9.96
N GLU A 85 -2.21 5.10 9.64
CA GLU A 85 -1.59 4.55 8.44
C GLU A 85 -0.59 3.47 8.82
N PRO A 86 -0.91 2.19 8.55
CA PRO A 86 0.03 1.11 8.72
C PRO A 86 1.20 1.27 7.75
N GLN A 87 2.38 1.53 8.30
CA GLN A 87 3.63 1.64 7.52
C GLN A 87 4.48 0.40 7.62
N ARG A 88 4.28 -0.39 8.68
CA ARG A 88 5.01 -1.62 8.92
C ARG A 88 4.03 -2.75 9.26
N VAL A 89 4.25 -3.88 8.63
CA VAL A 89 3.58 -5.14 8.97
C VAL A 89 4.65 -6.17 9.30
N SER A 90 4.52 -6.82 10.44
CA SER A 90 5.36 -7.93 10.85
C SER A 90 4.48 -9.16 11.08
N LEU A 91 4.74 -10.19 10.32
CA LEU A 91 4.06 -11.48 10.37
C LEU A 91 5.00 -12.60 10.87
N GLY A 92 6.20 -12.22 11.34
CA GLY A 92 7.19 -13.16 11.88
C GLY A 92 6.79 -13.76 13.23
N PRO A 93 7.71 -14.42 13.97
CA PRO A 93 7.42 -15.32 15.10
C PRO A 93 6.83 -14.66 16.35
N ILE A 94 6.52 -13.38 16.32
CA ILE A 94 5.77 -12.69 17.38
C ILE A 94 4.26 -12.99 17.27
N ALA A 95 3.84 -13.62 16.18
CA ALA A 95 2.46 -14.09 15.99
C ALA A 95 2.08 -15.02 17.18
N LYS A 96 1.12 -14.57 17.97
CA LYS A 96 0.57 -15.35 19.08
C LYS A 96 -0.15 -16.58 18.51
N GLY A 97 0.49 -17.72 18.59
CA GLY A 97 -0.09 -18.99 18.19
C GLY A 97 0.90 -19.85 17.38
N ASN A 98 0.77 -21.16 17.44
CA ASN A 98 1.60 -22.15 16.78
C ASN A 98 1.45 -22.20 15.25
N ALA A 99 0.84 -21.21 14.62
CA ALA A 99 0.73 -21.13 13.17
C ALA A 99 2.03 -20.59 12.59
N HIS A 100 2.83 -21.48 12.02
CA HIS A 100 3.96 -21.05 11.18
C HIS A 100 3.39 -20.29 9.99
N LEU A 101 3.76 -19.03 9.84
CA LEU A 101 3.44 -18.25 8.64
C LEU A 101 3.97 -19.01 7.41
N ASP A 102 3.08 -19.38 6.53
CA ASP A 102 3.38 -20.07 5.28
C ASP A 102 2.84 -19.29 4.07
N ASP A 103 3.09 -19.80 2.88
CA ASP A 103 2.61 -19.17 1.64
C ASP A 103 1.07 -19.11 1.54
N ALA A 104 0.34 -20.04 2.17
CA ALA A 104 -1.12 -20.07 2.13
C ALA A 104 -1.70 -18.92 2.97
N ILE A 105 -1.15 -18.68 4.15
CA ILE A 105 -1.54 -17.56 5.01
C ILE A 105 -1.17 -16.24 4.31
N LEU A 106 0.03 -16.12 3.73
CA LEU A 106 0.44 -14.93 2.98
C LEU A 106 -0.49 -14.69 1.77
N ALA A 107 -0.89 -15.72 1.06
CA ALA A 107 -1.84 -15.61 -0.04
C ALA A 107 -3.22 -15.13 0.44
N SER A 108 -3.71 -15.63 1.57
CA SER A 108 -4.98 -15.17 2.17
C SER A 108 -4.94 -13.70 2.60
N LEU A 109 -3.78 -13.19 3.02
CA LEU A 109 -3.57 -11.80 3.40
C LEU A 109 -3.25 -10.87 2.22
N SER A 110 -3.14 -11.40 1.00
CA SER A 110 -2.67 -10.64 -0.17
C SER A 110 -3.48 -9.37 -0.43
N GLU A 111 -4.82 -9.47 -0.42
CA GLU A 111 -5.68 -8.30 -0.64
C GLU A 111 -5.62 -7.31 0.53
N SER A 112 -5.49 -7.83 1.75
CA SER A 112 -5.29 -6.98 2.94
C SER A 112 -3.99 -6.18 2.84
N LEU A 113 -2.88 -6.82 2.49
CA LEU A 113 -1.58 -6.17 2.32
C LEU A 113 -1.58 -5.14 1.17
N LYS A 114 -2.21 -5.45 0.03
CA LYS A 114 -2.35 -4.53 -1.11
C LYS A 114 -3.21 -3.31 -0.79
N SER A 115 -4.18 -3.44 0.11
CA SER A 115 -5.01 -2.31 0.55
C SER A 115 -4.21 -1.28 1.36
N LEU A 116 -3.07 -1.68 1.94
CA LEU A 116 -2.15 -0.84 2.71
C LEU A 116 -1.17 -0.11 1.78
N ARG A 117 -1.65 0.92 1.09
CA ARG A 117 -0.88 1.64 0.05
C ARG A 117 0.42 2.30 0.54
N ASN A 118 0.52 2.59 1.84
CA ASN A 118 1.69 3.21 2.48
C ASN A 118 2.51 2.19 3.27
N LEU A 119 2.45 0.91 2.89
CA LEU A 119 3.23 -0.13 3.53
C LEU A 119 4.70 -0.04 3.08
N HIS A 120 5.57 0.46 3.96
CA HIS A 120 6.99 0.63 3.70
C HIS A 120 7.83 -0.53 4.19
N VAL A 121 7.39 -1.23 5.24
CA VAL A 121 8.15 -2.32 5.86
C VAL A 121 7.30 -3.57 5.93
N LEU A 122 7.75 -4.64 5.29
CA LEU A 122 7.18 -5.99 5.44
C LEU A 122 8.23 -6.90 6.08
N ASP A 123 7.87 -7.51 7.20
CA ASP A 123 8.72 -8.42 7.95
C ASP A 123 8.04 -9.79 8.05
N ILE A 124 8.56 -10.77 7.33
CA ILE A 124 8.10 -12.17 7.32
C ILE A 124 9.24 -13.12 7.67
N ARG A 125 10.23 -12.65 8.43
CA ARG A 125 11.37 -13.47 8.87
C ARG A 125 10.92 -14.65 9.73
N ARG A 126 11.77 -15.72 9.72
CA ARG A 126 11.54 -16.95 10.52
C ARG A 126 10.18 -17.58 10.22
N SER A 127 9.82 -17.66 8.96
CA SER A 127 8.58 -18.24 8.46
C SER A 127 8.85 -19.37 7.48
N ALA A 128 7.81 -20.14 7.17
CA ALA A 128 7.87 -21.16 6.14
C ALA A 128 7.62 -20.60 4.73
N ALA A 129 7.75 -19.27 4.55
CA ALA A 129 7.59 -18.65 3.24
C ALA A 129 8.60 -19.18 2.23
N THR A 130 8.11 -19.44 1.01
CA THR A 130 8.91 -19.89 -0.13
C THR A 130 8.84 -18.87 -1.26
N ASP A 131 9.40 -19.20 -2.41
CA ASP A 131 9.35 -18.35 -3.62
C ASP A 131 7.92 -18.03 -4.09
N LYS A 132 6.91 -18.80 -3.66
CA LYS A 132 5.49 -18.54 -3.97
C LYS A 132 4.98 -17.23 -3.38
N SER A 133 5.60 -16.75 -2.31
CA SER A 133 5.27 -15.45 -1.69
C SER A 133 5.88 -14.25 -2.42
N ALA A 134 6.93 -14.45 -3.21
CA ALA A 134 7.66 -13.37 -3.87
C ALA A 134 6.81 -12.53 -4.86
N PRO A 135 5.92 -13.10 -5.68
CA PRO A 135 5.04 -12.32 -6.54
C PRO A 135 4.10 -11.39 -5.77
N LEU A 136 3.66 -11.80 -4.57
CA LEU A 136 2.89 -10.92 -3.69
C LEU A 136 3.74 -9.74 -3.21
N CYS A 137 4.95 -10.02 -2.72
CA CYS A 137 5.87 -8.97 -2.28
C CYS A 137 6.15 -7.95 -3.40
N ALA A 138 6.34 -8.42 -4.63
CA ALA A 138 6.58 -7.58 -5.81
C ALA A 138 5.41 -6.62 -6.15
N GLN A 139 4.19 -6.96 -5.75
CA GLN A 139 3.01 -6.10 -5.96
C GLN A 139 2.92 -4.96 -4.93
N LEU A 140 3.66 -5.03 -3.83
CA LEU A 140 3.68 -4.01 -2.78
C LEU A 140 4.68 -2.90 -3.12
N THR A 141 4.39 -2.12 -4.15
CA THR A 141 5.32 -1.16 -4.77
C THR A 141 5.78 -0.02 -3.85
N SER A 142 5.13 0.20 -2.72
CA SER A 142 5.53 1.17 -1.70
C SER A 142 6.62 0.66 -0.74
N LEU A 143 7.00 -0.64 -0.84
CA LEU A 143 8.00 -1.22 0.06
C LEU A 143 9.36 -0.57 -0.12
N THR A 144 9.94 -0.18 1.01
CA THR A 144 11.32 0.27 1.15
C THR A 144 12.19 -0.72 1.91
N HIS A 145 11.58 -1.53 2.78
CA HIS A 145 12.26 -2.52 3.59
C HIS A 145 11.53 -3.86 3.51
N LEU A 146 12.24 -4.89 3.08
CA LEU A 146 11.72 -6.25 2.99
C LEU A 146 12.63 -7.20 3.79
N ARG A 147 12.04 -7.93 4.76
CA ARG A 147 12.78 -8.80 5.65
C ARG A 147 12.31 -10.24 5.48
N LEU A 148 13.20 -11.08 4.94
CA LEU A 148 12.97 -12.46 4.55
C LEU A 148 13.99 -13.43 5.18
N SER A 149 14.77 -12.97 6.16
CA SER A 149 15.78 -13.83 6.81
C SER A 149 15.15 -15.07 7.46
N ASP A 150 15.87 -16.17 7.47
CA ASP A 150 15.41 -17.44 8.02
C ASP A 150 14.13 -17.97 7.34
N THR A 151 14.05 -17.88 6.01
CA THR A 151 12.95 -18.41 5.18
C THR A 151 13.47 -19.40 4.15
N GLN A 152 12.57 -20.03 3.39
CA GLN A 152 12.94 -21.03 2.36
C GLN A 152 13.04 -20.42 0.95
N ILE A 153 13.34 -19.13 0.86
CA ILE A 153 13.47 -18.40 -0.39
C ILE A 153 14.74 -18.78 -1.13
N THR A 154 14.63 -18.88 -2.45
CA THR A 154 15.74 -19.16 -3.39
C THR A 154 15.93 -18.01 -4.39
N ASP A 155 16.86 -18.18 -5.32
CA ASP A 155 17.17 -17.21 -6.38
C ASP A 155 15.95 -16.81 -7.21
N THR A 156 14.95 -17.71 -7.32
CA THR A 156 13.70 -17.42 -8.04
C THR A 156 12.94 -16.25 -7.44
N ALA A 157 12.93 -16.11 -6.12
CA ALA A 157 12.25 -14.99 -5.47
C ALA A 157 12.86 -13.64 -5.85
N ILE A 158 14.19 -13.58 -6.00
CA ILE A 158 14.90 -12.32 -6.31
C ILE A 158 14.46 -11.75 -7.66
N ARG A 159 14.14 -12.61 -8.64
CA ARG A 159 13.61 -12.19 -9.95
C ARG A 159 12.29 -11.41 -9.84
N HIS A 160 11.49 -11.68 -8.83
CA HIS A 160 10.27 -10.93 -8.54
C HIS A 160 10.57 -9.68 -7.72
N ILE A 161 11.40 -9.81 -6.68
CA ILE A 161 11.74 -8.74 -5.73
C ILE A 161 12.44 -7.58 -6.43
N LYS A 162 13.28 -7.83 -7.45
CA LYS A 162 13.96 -6.78 -8.22
C LYS A 162 13.02 -5.79 -8.92
N GLN A 163 11.74 -6.12 -9.04
CA GLN A 163 10.73 -5.25 -9.63
C GLN A 163 10.26 -4.14 -8.66
N LEU A 164 10.66 -4.19 -7.38
CA LEU A 164 10.28 -3.19 -6.39
C LEU A 164 11.02 -1.85 -6.63
N PRO A 165 10.29 -0.77 -6.94
CA PRO A 165 10.91 0.46 -7.43
C PRO A 165 11.60 1.30 -6.34
N HIS A 166 11.30 1.04 -5.08
CA HIS A 166 11.76 1.86 -3.95
C HIS A 166 12.47 1.06 -2.86
N LEU A 167 12.87 -0.19 -3.14
CA LEU A 167 13.46 -1.08 -2.15
C LEU A 167 14.87 -0.59 -1.76
N GLN A 168 15.06 -0.24 -0.49
CA GLN A 168 16.30 0.27 0.08
C GLN A 168 16.99 -0.74 0.99
N SER A 169 16.23 -1.57 1.69
CA SER A 169 16.76 -2.56 2.62
C SER A 169 16.19 -3.93 2.35
N LEU A 170 17.06 -4.91 2.14
CA LEU A 170 16.69 -6.29 1.87
C LEU A 170 17.48 -7.23 2.79
N LEU A 171 16.78 -7.94 3.69
CA LEU A 171 17.38 -8.89 4.61
C LEU A 171 17.05 -10.31 4.18
N LEU A 172 18.07 -11.06 3.82
CA LEU A 172 18.01 -12.42 3.25
C LEU A 172 18.93 -13.40 3.99
N ALA A 173 19.34 -13.07 5.22
CA ALA A 173 20.22 -13.95 5.98
C ALA A 173 19.60 -15.34 6.18
N ASN A 174 20.41 -16.39 6.13
CA ASN A 174 20.00 -17.78 6.30
C ASN A 174 18.90 -18.21 5.33
N THR A 175 18.99 -17.80 4.06
CA THR A 175 18.13 -18.25 2.96
C THR A 175 18.91 -19.16 1.99
N ARG A 176 18.24 -19.74 1.01
CA ARG A 176 18.83 -20.69 0.05
C ARG A 176 19.30 -20.01 -1.23
N LEU A 177 19.84 -18.80 -1.10
CA LEU A 177 20.39 -18.06 -2.24
C LEU A 177 21.77 -18.58 -2.64
N THR A 178 21.99 -18.61 -3.95
CA THR A 178 23.27 -19.00 -4.58
C THR A 178 23.83 -17.85 -5.43
N ASP A 179 24.92 -18.08 -6.13
CA ASP A 179 25.53 -17.09 -7.03
C ASP A 179 24.62 -16.69 -8.19
N ASP A 180 23.62 -17.53 -8.53
CA ASP A 180 22.70 -17.28 -9.65
C ASP A 180 21.83 -16.03 -9.47
N CYS A 181 21.61 -15.59 -8.21
CA CYS A 181 20.80 -14.37 -7.94
C CYS A 181 21.61 -13.07 -8.00
N VAL A 182 22.94 -13.13 -8.10
CA VAL A 182 23.80 -11.95 -7.98
C VAL A 182 23.52 -10.91 -9.06
N SER A 183 23.29 -11.36 -10.30
CA SER A 183 22.92 -10.44 -11.39
C SER A 183 21.58 -9.74 -11.12
N ASP A 184 20.60 -10.47 -10.61
CA ASP A 184 19.27 -9.91 -10.28
C ASP A 184 19.35 -8.94 -9.08
N LEU A 185 20.16 -9.25 -8.06
CA LEU A 185 20.41 -8.35 -6.92
C LEU A 185 21.12 -7.06 -7.37
N ALA A 186 22.08 -7.14 -8.30
CA ALA A 186 22.79 -5.99 -8.84
C ALA A 186 21.86 -5.01 -9.61
N GLU A 187 20.75 -5.51 -10.17
CA GLU A 187 19.77 -4.66 -10.84
C GLU A 187 18.96 -3.76 -9.88
N ILE A 188 18.96 -4.07 -8.56
CA ILE A 188 18.23 -3.27 -7.56
C ILE A 188 19.09 -2.07 -7.13
N ALA A 189 19.25 -1.10 -8.01
CA ALA A 189 20.12 0.06 -7.79
C ALA A 189 19.71 0.96 -6.60
N THR A 190 18.49 0.78 -6.07
CA THR A 190 17.99 1.54 -4.93
C THR A 190 18.45 1.00 -3.57
N LEU A 191 19.10 -0.19 -3.53
CA LEU A 191 19.57 -0.80 -2.29
C LEU A 191 20.65 0.03 -1.61
N THR A 192 20.44 0.27 -0.32
CA THR A 192 21.40 0.88 0.60
C THR A 192 21.89 -0.11 1.67
N SER A 193 21.11 -1.17 1.93
CA SER A 193 21.45 -2.22 2.90
C SER A 193 20.99 -3.59 2.40
N LEU A 194 21.91 -4.53 2.36
CA LEU A 194 21.70 -5.91 1.95
C LEU A 194 22.34 -6.86 2.95
N ASP A 195 21.59 -7.78 3.51
CA ASP A 195 22.10 -8.83 4.42
C ASP A 195 21.93 -10.19 3.77
N ILE A 196 23.04 -10.82 3.42
CA ILE A 196 23.12 -12.14 2.78
C ILE A 196 23.94 -13.14 3.61
N ARG A 197 24.09 -12.89 4.90
CA ARG A 197 24.82 -13.79 5.81
C ARG A 197 24.17 -15.16 5.85
N GLY A 198 25.02 -16.20 5.88
CA GLY A 198 24.52 -17.58 5.95
C GLY A 198 23.80 -18.06 4.69
N THR A 199 23.99 -17.41 3.55
CA THR A 199 23.57 -17.88 2.23
C THR A 199 24.69 -18.73 1.58
N GLN A 200 24.41 -19.27 0.38
CA GLN A 200 25.38 -20.03 -0.40
C GLN A 200 26.06 -19.17 -1.48
N ILE A 201 26.01 -17.84 -1.34
CA ILE A 201 26.67 -16.90 -2.24
C ILE A 201 28.19 -16.91 -1.96
N SER A 202 28.99 -17.14 -3.00
CA SER A 202 30.46 -17.23 -2.90
C SER A 202 31.11 -15.86 -2.62
N ALA A 203 32.31 -15.87 -2.06
CA ALA A 203 33.04 -14.63 -1.81
C ALA A 203 33.34 -13.83 -3.08
N ASP A 204 33.59 -14.51 -4.22
CA ASP A 204 33.80 -13.86 -5.51
C ASP A 204 32.54 -13.18 -6.02
N ALA A 205 31.37 -13.82 -5.86
CA ALA A 205 30.09 -13.27 -6.22
C ALA A 205 29.72 -12.05 -5.33
N VAL A 206 30.05 -12.12 -4.03
CA VAL A 206 29.90 -10.96 -3.13
C VAL A 206 30.77 -9.79 -3.58
N LYS A 207 32.01 -10.05 -4.05
CA LYS A 207 32.90 -9.00 -4.56
C LYS A 207 32.30 -8.33 -5.80
N GLN A 208 31.78 -9.10 -6.76
CA GLN A 208 31.09 -8.56 -7.93
C GLN A 208 29.88 -7.71 -7.53
N LEU A 209 29.12 -8.15 -6.53
CA LEU A 209 27.96 -7.42 -6.03
C LEU A 209 28.35 -6.09 -5.38
N LYS A 210 29.45 -6.04 -4.62
CA LYS A 210 30.02 -4.80 -4.06
C LYS A 210 30.51 -3.83 -5.13
N GLU A 211 31.04 -4.33 -6.23
CA GLU A 211 31.42 -3.51 -7.38
C GLU A 211 30.22 -2.94 -8.11
N SER A 212 29.13 -3.71 -8.23
CA SER A 212 27.89 -3.30 -8.88
C SER A 212 27.05 -2.34 -8.02
N LEU A 213 27.11 -2.47 -6.70
CA LEU A 213 26.34 -1.67 -5.73
C LEU A 213 27.26 -0.94 -4.73
N PRO A 214 28.07 0.03 -5.19
CA PRO A 214 29.13 0.64 -4.36
C PRO A 214 28.60 1.44 -3.15
N THR A 215 27.33 1.88 -3.19
CA THR A 215 26.70 2.63 -2.09
C THR A 215 25.93 1.73 -1.12
N CYS A 216 25.80 0.45 -1.44
CA CYS A 216 25.05 -0.50 -0.61
C CYS A 216 25.97 -1.10 0.47
N ASN A 217 25.50 -1.07 1.72
CA ASN A 217 26.14 -1.79 2.81
C ASN A 217 25.76 -3.28 2.73
N ILE A 218 26.71 -4.13 2.32
CA ILE A 218 26.50 -5.58 2.14
C ILE A 218 27.14 -6.32 3.29
N SER A 219 26.29 -6.99 4.09
CA SER A 219 26.69 -7.94 5.15
C SER A 219 26.66 -9.36 4.59
N ASN A 220 27.78 -10.07 4.64
CA ASN A 220 27.97 -11.43 4.14
C ASN A 220 28.68 -12.32 5.16
#